data_09de05969c5dce84ac01e7ba9e125f0b
#
_entry.id   09de05969c5dce84ac01e7ba9e125f0b
#
_cell.length_a   1.000
_cell.length_b   1.000
_cell.length_c   1.000
_cell.angle_alpha   90.00
_cell.angle_beta   90.00
_cell.angle_gamma   90.00
#
_symmetry.space_group_name_H-M   'P 1'
#
loop_
_entity.id
_entity.type
_entity.pdbx_description
1 polymer ?
#
loop_
_entity_poly.entity_id
_entity_poly.type
_entity_poly.pdbx_seq_one_letter_code
_entity_poly.pdbx_strand_id
1 'polypeptide(L)'
;MILVIAEKPSVAQSIAKVLGATSRKDGYMEGGNYFVSWCFGHLVELADASSYDERYAKWRYDDLPIVPESWMFEVTKDKALQFKVLSSLMKDKRVTELVCATDAGREGELIFRLVYDKAGLPSGRKVDSAKRGWRNIAQIKVENKVFSAPQALRKHRGISFPITPQKSVSMRLQKR
;
A
#
# COMPACT_ATOMS: atom_id res chain seq x y z
N MET A 1 4.29 12.25 -13.50
CA MET A 1 4.63 10.82 -13.36
C MET A 1 3.65 10.16 -12.39
N ILE A 2 3.44 8.87 -12.55
CA ILE A 2 2.57 8.04 -11.69
C ILE A 2 3.47 7.20 -10.77
N LEU A 3 3.27 7.27 -9.47
CA LEU A 3 3.96 6.41 -8.51
C LEU A 3 3.07 5.21 -8.15
N VAL A 4 3.55 4.01 -8.47
CA VAL A 4 2.91 2.73 -8.14
C VAL A 4 3.62 2.11 -6.94
N ILE A 5 2.89 1.77 -5.90
CA ILE A 5 3.44 1.20 -4.68
C ILE A 5 2.89 -0.21 -4.47
N ALA A 6 3.76 -1.21 -4.57
CA ALA A 6 3.44 -2.60 -4.34
C ALA A 6 3.76 -3.02 -2.90
N GLU A 7 3.23 -4.15 -2.46
CA GLU A 7 3.52 -4.70 -1.13
C GLU A 7 4.90 -5.33 -1.04
N LYS A 8 5.35 -5.99 -2.14
CA LYS A 8 6.60 -6.78 -2.17
C LYS A 8 7.45 -6.43 -3.38
N PRO A 9 8.78 -6.53 -3.27
CA PRO A 9 9.70 -6.24 -4.38
C PRO A 9 9.42 -7.07 -5.64
N SER A 10 9.10 -8.35 -5.49
CA SER A 10 8.81 -9.25 -6.61
C SER A 10 7.58 -8.83 -7.41
N VAL A 11 6.54 -8.35 -6.71
CA VAL A 11 5.32 -7.81 -7.33
C VAL A 11 5.64 -6.50 -8.05
N ALA A 12 6.40 -5.61 -7.40
CA ALA A 12 6.84 -4.35 -7.99
C ALA A 12 7.62 -4.58 -9.30
N GLN A 13 8.56 -5.53 -9.31
CA GLN A 13 9.32 -5.88 -10.52
C GLN A 13 8.42 -6.38 -11.65
N SER A 14 7.43 -7.21 -11.34
CA SER A 14 6.47 -7.69 -12.34
C SER A 14 5.64 -6.55 -12.92
N ILE A 15 5.19 -5.62 -12.09
CA ILE A 15 4.44 -4.43 -12.50
C ILE A 15 5.34 -3.52 -13.35
N ALA A 16 6.54 -3.24 -12.89
CA ALA A 16 7.51 -2.38 -13.57
C ALA A 16 7.83 -2.88 -14.98
N LYS A 17 7.99 -4.20 -15.14
CA LYS A 17 8.20 -4.82 -16.45
C LYS A 17 7.03 -4.57 -17.40
N VAL A 18 5.79 -4.67 -16.91
CA VAL A 18 4.58 -4.42 -17.71
C VAL A 18 4.45 -2.95 -18.09
N LEU A 19 4.82 -2.04 -17.16
CA LEU A 19 4.74 -0.59 -17.35
C LEU A 19 5.93 0.00 -18.13
N GLY A 20 6.93 -0.81 -18.46
CA GLY A 20 8.16 -0.33 -19.12
C GLY A 20 9.09 0.45 -18.19
N ALA A 21 8.90 0.38 -16.88
CA ALA A 21 9.77 1.00 -15.87
C ALA A 21 10.97 0.09 -15.58
N THR A 22 11.92 0.01 -16.50
CA THR A 22 13.02 -0.97 -16.48
C THR A 22 14.31 -0.46 -15.84
N SER A 23 14.45 0.85 -15.65
CA SER A 23 15.61 1.45 -14.99
C SER A 23 15.57 1.20 -13.50
N ARG A 24 16.43 0.33 -12.99
CA ARG A 24 16.52 0.00 -11.57
C ARG A 24 17.28 1.08 -10.81
N LYS A 25 16.69 1.54 -9.72
CA LYS A 25 17.26 2.48 -8.74
C LYS A 25 17.27 1.83 -7.36
N ASP A 26 17.88 2.50 -6.41
CA ASP A 26 17.84 2.05 -5.03
C ASP A 26 16.43 2.24 -4.43
N GLY A 27 15.75 1.13 -4.15
CA GLY A 27 14.41 1.10 -3.57
C GLY A 27 13.25 1.34 -4.56
N TYR A 28 13.48 1.56 -5.86
CA TYR A 28 12.42 1.71 -6.85
C TYR A 28 12.90 1.40 -8.28
N MET A 29 11.97 1.39 -9.21
CA MET A 29 12.21 1.28 -10.66
C MET A 29 11.59 2.47 -11.38
N GLU A 30 12.25 2.95 -12.44
CA GLU A 30 11.84 4.13 -13.20
C GLU A 30 11.80 3.81 -14.69
N GLY A 31 10.83 4.37 -15.40
CA GLY A 31 10.76 4.30 -16.86
C GLY A 31 9.43 4.78 -17.39
N GLY A 32 9.44 5.31 -18.59
CA GLY A 32 8.26 5.91 -19.17
C GLY A 32 7.71 7.04 -18.29
N ASN A 33 6.45 6.93 -17.90
CA ASN A 33 5.79 7.89 -17.01
C ASN A 33 5.58 7.33 -15.59
N TYR A 34 6.36 6.32 -15.18
CA TYR A 34 6.14 5.58 -13.96
C TYR A 34 7.35 5.53 -13.05
N PHE A 35 7.09 5.67 -11.75
CA PHE A 35 7.91 5.14 -10.68
C PHE A 35 7.20 3.92 -10.10
N VAL A 36 7.91 2.83 -9.89
CA VAL A 36 7.38 1.62 -9.26
C VAL A 36 8.25 1.29 -8.06
N SER A 37 7.67 1.39 -6.87
CA SER A 37 8.35 1.10 -5.61
C SER A 37 7.55 0.07 -4.82
N TRP A 38 8.03 -0.31 -3.64
CA TRP A 38 7.45 -1.37 -2.84
C TRP A 38 7.58 -1.11 -1.35
N CYS A 39 6.71 -1.74 -0.58
CA CYS A 39 6.89 -1.98 0.83
C CYS A 39 7.59 -3.34 1.04
N PHE A 40 8.08 -3.60 2.24
CA PHE A 40 8.48 -4.93 2.71
C PHE A 40 7.46 -5.45 3.73
N GLY A 41 6.17 -5.53 3.35
CA GLY A 41 5.07 -5.63 4.29
C GLY A 41 4.90 -4.31 5.05
N HIS A 42 4.61 -4.36 6.36
CA HIS A 42 4.50 -3.15 7.17
C HIS A 42 5.83 -2.41 7.30
N LEU A 43 5.87 -1.17 6.81
CA LEU A 43 6.97 -0.21 7.01
C LEU A 43 6.70 0.69 8.22
N VAL A 44 5.44 0.84 8.58
CA VAL A 44 4.95 1.65 9.68
C VAL A 44 4.06 0.77 10.53
N GLU A 45 4.27 0.77 11.82
CA GLU A 45 3.56 -0.03 12.81
C GLU A 45 3.12 0.86 13.97
N LEU A 46 2.24 0.34 14.83
CA LEU A 46 1.92 0.99 16.09
C LEU A 46 3.18 1.05 16.95
N ALA A 47 3.37 2.18 17.62
CA ALA A 47 4.44 2.32 18.59
C ALA A 47 4.29 1.30 19.73
N ASP A 48 5.42 0.87 20.27
CA ASP A 48 5.42 -0.01 21.44
C ASP A 48 4.69 0.63 22.62
N ALA A 49 4.08 -0.19 23.46
CA ALA A 49 3.36 0.28 24.64
C ALA A 49 4.23 1.16 25.56
N SER A 50 5.51 0.87 25.66
CA SER A 50 6.49 1.67 26.40
C SER A 50 6.71 3.08 25.85
N SER A 51 6.37 3.32 24.59
CA SER A 51 6.42 4.67 23.99
C SER A 51 5.32 5.60 24.50
N TYR A 52 4.25 5.04 25.09
CA TYR A 52 3.17 5.82 25.71
C TYR A 52 3.41 6.08 27.20
N ASP A 53 3.93 5.08 27.93
CA ASP A 53 4.26 5.19 29.35
C ASP A 53 5.29 4.11 29.69
N GLU A 54 6.36 4.49 30.39
CA GLU A 54 7.44 3.58 30.79
C GLU A 54 6.95 2.39 31.62
N ARG A 55 5.86 2.53 32.37
CA ARG A 55 5.25 1.43 33.13
C ARG A 55 4.85 0.23 32.25
N TYR A 56 4.55 0.46 30.97
CA TYR A 56 4.19 -0.58 30.00
C TYR A 56 5.39 -1.30 29.38
N ALA A 57 6.62 -0.96 29.77
CA ALA A 57 7.81 -1.67 29.31
C ALA A 57 7.82 -3.14 29.74
N LYS A 58 7.13 -3.46 30.86
CA LYS A 58 6.91 -4.83 31.33
C LYS A 58 5.41 -5.15 31.29
N TRP A 59 5.03 -6.21 30.59
CA TRP A 59 3.66 -6.67 30.55
C TRP A 59 3.17 -7.08 31.93
N ARG A 60 2.09 -6.44 32.40
CA ARG A 60 1.36 -6.76 33.62
C ARG A 60 -0.10 -6.85 33.32
N TYR A 61 -0.77 -7.79 33.95
CA TYR A 61 -2.22 -7.98 33.76
C TYR A 61 -3.02 -6.75 34.21
N ASP A 62 -2.59 -6.12 35.30
CA ASP A 62 -3.27 -4.96 35.90
C ASP A 62 -3.18 -3.68 35.04
N ASP A 63 -2.27 -3.65 34.07
CA ASP A 63 -2.12 -2.53 33.14
C ASP A 63 -3.02 -2.66 31.88
N LEU A 64 -3.79 -3.74 31.77
CA LEU A 64 -4.68 -3.99 30.63
C LEU A 64 -6.12 -3.54 30.93
N PRO A 65 -6.85 -2.99 29.95
CA PRO A 65 -6.41 -2.70 28.58
C PRO A 65 -5.58 -1.42 28.49
N ILE A 66 -4.54 -1.43 27.65
CA ILE A 66 -3.76 -0.22 27.31
C ILE A 66 -4.53 0.55 26.24
N VAL A 67 -5.14 1.67 26.62
CA VAL A 67 -5.91 2.53 25.72
C VAL A 67 -5.32 3.94 25.76
N PRO A 68 -4.39 4.28 24.84
CA PRO A 68 -3.81 5.61 24.79
C PRO A 68 -4.84 6.64 24.28
N GLU A 69 -4.70 7.90 24.67
CA GLU A 69 -5.53 9.00 24.18
C GLU A 69 -5.35 9.22 22.66
N SER A 70 -4.15 9.00 22.16
CA SER A 70 -3.83 9.05 20.73
C SER A 70 -2.90 7.92 20.33
N TRP A 71 -3.18 7.32 19.17
CA TRP A 71 -2.36 6.24 18.64
C TRP A 71 -1.12 6.79 17.94
N MET A 72 0.06 6.33 18.36
CA MET A 72 1.32 6.67 17.71
C MET A 72 1.74 5.56 16.74
N PHE A 73 2.25 5.98 15.59
CA PHE A 73 2.77 5.08 14.57
C PHE A 73 4.25 5.40 14.33
N GLU A 74 5.06 4.36 14.23
CA GLU A 74 6.50 4.47 14.06
C GLU A 74 6.96 3.71 12.83
N VAL A 75 8.07 4.18 12.25
CA VAL A 75 8.71 3.47 11.14
C VAL A 75 9.56 2.35 11.71
N THR A 76 9.36 1.13 11.24
CA THR A 76 10.13 -0.05 11.63
C THR A 76 11.62 0.18 11.34
N LYS A 77 12.47 0.00 12.33
CA LYS A 77 13.90 0.42 12.30
C LYS A 77 14.67 -0.17 11.12
N ASP A 78 14.49 -1.46 10.86
CA ASP A 78 15.15 -2.20 9.77
C ASP A 78 14.67 -1.79 8.37
N LYS A 79 13.51 -1.13 8.27
CA LYS A 79 12.89 -0.71 7.01
C LYS A 79 12.91 0.80 6.77
N ALA A 80 13.60 1.54 7.63
CA ALA A 80 13.64 3.00 7.59
C ALA A 80 14.19 3.56 6.26
N LEU A 81 15.14 2.87 5.63
CA LEU A 81 15.69 3.28 4.33
C LEU A 81 14.62 3.23 3.25
N GLN A 82 13.86 2.15 3.16
CA GLN A 82 12.79 2.01 2.17
C GLN A 82 11.66 3.02 2.41
N PHE A 83 11.32 3.29 3.67
CA PHE A 83 10.37 4.33 4.00
C PHE A 83 10.83 5.71 3.52
N LYS A 84 12.12 6.05 3.67
CA LYS A 84 12.69 7.30 3.15
C LYS A 84 12.56 7.41 1.65
N VAL A 85 12.84 6.34 0.91
CA VAL A 85 12.68 6.28 -0.55
C VAL A 85 11.23 6.55 -0.94
N LEU A 86 10.27 5.82 -0.34
CA LEU A 86 8.85 6.00 -0.62
C LEU A 86 8.38 7.42 -0.29
N SER A 87 8.73 7.94 0.89
CA SER A 87 8.38 9.30 1.31
C SER A 87 8.95 10.36 0.35
N SER A 88 10.18 10.18 -0.12
CA SER A 88 10.81 11.06 -1.10
C SER A 88 10.09 11.02 -2.44
N LEU A 89 9.78 9.83 -2.97
CA LEU A 89 9.02 9.67 -4.20
C LEU A 89 7.61 10.26 -4.09
N MET A 90 6.93 10.03 -2.98
CA MET A 90 5.60 10.60 -2.74
C MET A 90 5.62 12.14 -2.69
N LYS A 91 6.72 12.75 -2.27
CA LYS A 91 6.91 14.21 -2.20
C LYS A 91 7.50 14.81 -3.49
N ASP A 92 7.94 13.98 -4.42
CA ASP A 92 8.50 14.45 -5.69
C ASP A 92 7.44 15.25 -6.47
N LYS A 93 7.81 16.46 -6.90
CA LYS A 93 6.92 17.35 -7.66
C LYS A 93 6.50 16.77 -9.02
N ARG A 94 7.27 15.84 -9.56
CA ARG A 94 6.97 15.13 -10.82
C ARG A 94 5.83 14.13 -10.64
N VAL A 95 5.59 13.64 -9.42
CA VAL A 95 4.53 12.67 -9.13
C VAL A 95 3.20 13.39 -9.00
N THR A 96 2.29 13.13 -9.91
CA THR A 96 0.94 13.72 -9.95
C THR A 96 -0.12 12.75 -9.46
N GLU A 97 0.17 11.44 -9.48
CA GLU A 97 -0.78 10.39 -9.11
C GLU A 97 -0.06 9.29 -8.31
N LEU A 98 -0.75 8.77 -7.30
CA LEU A 98 -0.32 7.61 -6.51
C LEU A 98 -1.26 6.44 -6.79
N VAL A 99 -0.71 5.28 -7.05
CA VAL A 99 -1.44 4.03 -7.26
C VAL A 99 -1.10 3.04 -6.16
N CYS A 100 -2.09 2.66 -5.38
CA CYS A 100 -1.97 1.57 -4.42
C CYS A 100 -2.01 0.24 -5.15
N ALA A 101 -0.89 -0.47 -5.11
CA ALA A 101 -0.67 -1.75 -5.77
C ALA A 101 -0.30 -2.85 -4.77
N THR A 102 -0.71 -2.69 -3.52
CA THR A 102 -0.65 -3.71 -2.47
C THR A 102 -1.72 -4.78 -2.69
N ASP A 103 -1.71 -5.84 -1.91
CA ASP A 103 -2.71 -6.91 -2.03
C ASP A 103 -4.13 -6.39 -1.81
N ALA A 104 -5.09 -6.96 -2.55
CA ALA A 104 -6.49 -6.56 -2.49
C ALA A 104 -7.17 -7.05 -1.21
N GLY A 105 -7.02 -6.30 -0.13
CA GLY A 105 -7.58 -6.65 1.17
C GLY A 105 -7.35 -5.54 2.19
N ARG A 106 -7.93 -5.69 3.37
CA ARG A 106 -7.80 -4.72 4.46
C ARG A 106 -6.34 -4.51 4.87
N GLU A 107 -5.56 -5.58 4.86
CA GLU A 107 -4.15 -5.55 5.24
C GLU A 107 -3.30 -4.76 4.25
N GLY A 108 -3.44 -5.04 2.95
CA GLY A 108 -2.71 -4.30 1.93
C GLY A 108 -3.07 -2.81 1.91
N GLU A 109 -4.37 -2.50 2.13
CA GLU A 109 -4.80 -1.11 2.28
C GLU A 109 -4.16 -0.45 3.50
N LEU A 110 -4.15 -1.12 4.64
CA LEU A 110 -3.56 -0.61 5.87
C LEU A 110 -2.08 -0.30 5.68
N ILE A 111 -1.30 -1.20 5.08
CA ILE A 111 0.12 -1.00 4.76
C ILE A 111 0.31 0.29 3.97
N PHE A 112 -0.46 0.48 2.90
CA PHE A 112 -0.35 1.69 2.07
C PHE A 112 -0.75 2.95 2.84
N ARG A 113 -1.85 2.92 3.59
CA ARG A 113 -2.36 4.08 4.33
C ARG A 113 -1.41 4.54 5.40
N LEU A 114 -0.86 3.63 6.19
CA LEU A 114 0.10 3.96 7.23
C LEU A 114 1.35 4.64 6.66
N VAL A 115 1.85 4.15 5.51
CA VAL A 115 2.99 4.79 4.83
C VAL A 115 2.61 6.17 4.30
N TYR A 116 1.42 6.30 3.70
CA TYR A 116 0.92 7.56 3.17
C TYR A 116 0.78 8.63 4.27
N ASP A 117 0.12 8.29 5.38
CA ASP A 117 -0.13 9.21 6.48
C ASP A 117 1.18 9.60 7.18
N LYS A 118 2.08 8.62 7.41
CA LYS A 118 3.39 8.87 8.02
C LYS A 118 4.32 9.70 7.13
N ALA A 119 4.17 9.63 5.82
CA ALA A 119 4.94 10.46 4.88
C ALA A 119 4.61 11.95 5.01
N GLY A 120 3.45 12.31 5.56
CA GLY A 120 3.06 13.70 5.80
C GLY A 120 2.96 14.50 4.51
N LEU A 121 2.11 14.06 3.57
CA LEU A 121 1.91 14.75 2.30
C LEU A 121 1.10 16.04 2.51
N PRO A 122 1.42 17.12 1.78
CA PRO A 122 0.64 18.36 1.86
C PRO A 122 -0.82 18.09 1.47
N SER A 123 -1.75 18.69 2.24
CA SER A 123 -3.18 18.67 1.97
C SER A 123 -3.45 19.17 0.55
N GLY A 124 -4.09 18.38 -0.31
CA GLY A 124 -4.45 18.77 -1.67
C GLY A 124 -3.76 17.99 -2.79
N ARG A 125 -2.78 17.13 -2.51
CA ARG A 125 -2.27 16.22 -3.53
C ARG A 125 -3.37 15.22 -3.88
N LYS A 126 -3.75 15.17 -5.15
CA LYS A 126 -4.70 14.19 -5.66
C LYS A 126 -4.15 12.78 -5.43
N VAL A 127 -4.60 12.17 -4.35
CA VAL A 127 -4.54 10.71 -4.20
C VAL A 127 -5.82 10.22 -4.84
N ASP A 128 -5.75 9.65 -6.01
CA ASP A 128 -6.93 9.15 -6.74
C ASP A 128 -7.48 7.85 -6.11
N SER A 129 -7.29 7.67 -4.81
CA SER A 129 -7.67 6.46 -4.10
C SER A 129 -8.90 6.62 -3.22
N ALA A 130 -9.14 7.78 -2.63
CA ALA A 130 -9.99 7.84 -1.45
C ALA A 130 -11.47 8.13 -1.72
N LYS A 131 -11.86 8.62 -2.90
CA LYS A 131 -13.25 9.05 -3.11
C LYS A 131 -14.00 8.37 -4.27
N ARG A 132 -13.36 7.52 -5.07
CA ARG A 132 -13.98 6.89 -6.25
C ARG A 132 -13.59 5.44 -6.49
N GLY A 133 -13.60 4.63 -5.45
CA GLY A 133 -13.38 3.19 -5.58
C GLY A 133 -11.90 2.88 -5.87
N TRP A 134 -11.33 2.08 -5.04
CA TRP A 134 -10.00 1.52 -5.13
C TRP A 134 -9.75 0.97 -6.53
N ARG A 135 -8.86 1.63 -7.27
CA ARG A 135 -8.28 0.95 -8.43
C ARG A 135 -7.18 0.04 -7.91
N ASN A 136 -7.57 -1.17 -7.61
CA ASN A 136 -6.63 -2.26 -7.44
C ASN A 136 -5.73 -2.34 -8.68
N ILE A 137 -4.52 -2.89 -8.54
CA ILE A 137 -3.64 -3.31 -9.65
C ILE A 137 -4.41 -3.99 -10.79
N ALA A 138 -5.55 -4.61 -10.46
CA ALA A 138 -6.49 -5.17 -11.41
C ALA A 138 -6.92 -4.21 -12.53
N GLN A 139 -6.70 -2.90 -12.40
CA GLN A 139 -7.24 -1.88 -13.31
C GLN A 139 -6.25 -0.79 -13.72
N ILE A 140 -4.95 -1.03 -13.66
CA ILE A 140 -3.97 -0.09 -14.23
C ILE A 140 -4.16 -0.06 -15.75
N LYS A 141 -4.61 1.07 -16.26
CA LYS A 141 -4.63 1.33 -17.70
C LYS A 141 -3.21 1.59 -18.20
N VAL A 142 -2.67 0.67 -18.95
CA VAL A 142 -1.43 0.88 -19.70
C VAL A 142 -1.83 0.98 -21.18
N GLU A 143 -1.58 2.12 -21.80
CA GLU A 143 -1.81 2.35 -23.24
C GLU A 143 -3.21 1.89 -23.73
N ASN A 144 -4.27 2.33 -23.07
CA ASN A 144 -5.66 1.94 -23.37
C ASN A 144 -6.01 0.45 -23.17
N LYS A 145 -5.12 -0.35 -22.59
CA LYS A 145 -5.40 -1.73 -22.18
C LYS A 145 -5.61 -1.80 -20.68
N VAL A 146 -6.73 -2.41 -20.27
CA VAL A 146 -7.00 -2.72 -18.87
C VAL A 146 -6.30 -4.02 -18.51
N PHE A 147 -5.29 -3.98 -17.65
CA PHE A 147 -4.67 -5.18 -17.08
C PHE A 147 -5.28 -5.48 -15.72
N SER A 148 -5.85 -6.68 -15.55
CA SER A 148 -6.17 -7.18 -14.22
C SER A 148 -4.96 -7.92 -13.65
N ALA A 149 -4.54 -7.59 -12.43
CA ALA A 149 -3.41 -8.22 -11.76
C ALA A 149 -3.47 -9.77 -11.74
N PRO A 150 -4.64 -10.41 -11.60
CA PRO A 150 -4.76 -11.86 -11.73
C PRO A 150 -4.29 -12.39 -13.07
N GLN A 151 -4.43 -11.65 -14.17
CA GLN A 151 -4.00 -12.08 -15.50
C GLN A 151 -2.49 -11.95 -15.73
N ALA A 152 -1.86 -10.93 -15.18
CA ALA A 152 -0.41 -10.76 -15.24
C ALA A 152 0.32 -11.86 -14.44
N LEU A 153 -0.19 -12.20 -13.25
CA LEU A 153 0.32 -13.29 -12.43
C LEU A 153 0.03 -14.69 -13.03
N ARG A 154 -1.10 -14.88 -13.72
CA ARG A 154 -1.47 -16.15 -14.38
C ARG A 154 -0.53 -16.50 -15.54
N LYS A 155 -0.11 -15.52 -16.32
CA LYS A 155 0.81 -15.78 -17.46
C LYS A 155 2.17 -16.29 -17.01
N HIS A 156 2.61 -15.97 -15.79
CA HIS A 156 3.90 -16.38 -15.26
C HIS A 156 3.90 -17.71 -14.49
N ARG A 157 2.74 -18.25 -14.06
CA ARG A 157 2.71 -19.46 -13.20
C ARG A 157 1.87 -20.63 -13.72
N GLY A 158 1.19 -20.52 -14.84
CA GLY A 158 0.38 -21.63 -15.38
C GLY A 158 -0.75 -22.12 -14.46
N ILE A 159 -1.14 -21.37 -13.43
CA ILE A 159 -2.15 -21.76 -12.45
C ILE A 159 -3.46 -21.06 -12.78
N SER A 160 -4.46 -21.84 -13.16
CA SER A 160 -5.84 -21.38 -13.35
C SER A 160 -6.63 -21.55 -12.05
N PHE A 161 -7.11 -20.45 -11.47
CA PHE A 161 -8.12 -20.51 -10.41
C PHE A 161 -9.49 -20.14 -10.98
N PRO A 162 -10.56 -20.89 -10.66
CA PRO A 162 -11.91 -20.52 -11.07
C PRO A 162 -12.35 -19.30 -10.26
N ILE A 163 -12.82 -18.27 -10.98
CA ILE A 163 -13.47 -17.10 -10.37
C ILE A 163 -14.94 -17.42 -10.21
N THR A 164 -15.39 -17.63 -8.99
CA THR A 164 -16.83 -17.56 -8.66
C THR A 164 -17.20 -16.09 -8.44
N PRO A 165 -18.18 -15.53 -9.16
CA PRO A 165 -18.64 -14.18 -8.88
C PRO A 165 -19.35 -14.15 -7.52
N GLN A 166 -18.84 -13.36 -6.58
CA GLN A 166 -19.55 -13.09 -5.32
C GLN A 166 -20.84 -12.33 -5.63
N LYS A 167 -21.98 -13.01 -5.42
CA LYS A 167 -23.29 -12.37 -5.43
C LYS A 167 -23.35 -11.35 -4.31
N SER A 168 -23.68 -10.11 -4.65
CA SER A 168 -23.99 -9.06 -3.69
C SER A 168 -25.18 -9.47 -2.83
N VAL A 169 -24.95 -9.68 -1.55
CA VAL A 169 -26.02 -9.87 -0.56
C VAL A 169 -26.58 -8.49 -0.22
N SER A 170 -27.74 -8.18 -0.78
CA SER A 170 -28.52 -7.01 -0.35
C SER A 170 -29.18 -7.34 0.99
N MET A 171 -28.70 -6.76 2.09
CA MET A 171 -29.40 -6.77 3.37
C MET A 171 -30.60 -5.84 3.29
N ARG A 172 -31.81 -6.40 3.16
CA ARG A 172 -33.06 -5.70 3.50
C ARG A 172 -33.16 -5.65 5.04
N LEU A 173 -33.04 -4.49 5.60
CA LEU A 173 -33.47 -4.22 6.97
C LEU A 173 -35.00 -4.25 6.99
N GLN A 174 -35.60 -5.28 7.56
CA GLN A 174 -37.00 -5.25 8.01
C GLN A 174 -37.05 -4.55 9.36
N LYS A 175 -37.77 -3.41 9.37
CA LYS A 175 -38.22 -2.76 10.60
C LYS A 175 -39.33 -3.61 11.23
N ARG A 176 -39.17 -3.92 12.49
CA ARG A 176 -40.24 -4.12 13.45
C ARG A 176 -39.94 -3.28 14.69
#